data_b325ee9c3b9183552424b36228475464
#
_entry.id   b325ee9c3b9183552424b36228475464
#
_cell.length_a   1.000
_cell.length_b   1.000
_cell.length_c   1.000
_cell.angle_alpha   90.00
_cell.angle_beta   90.00
_cell.angle_gamma   90.00
#
_symmetry.space_group_name_H-M   'P 1'
#
loop_
_entity.id
_entity.type
_entity.pdbx_description
1 polymer ?
#
loop_
_entity_poly.entity_id
_entity_poly.type
_entity_poly.pdbx_seq_one_letter_code
_entity_poly.pdbx_strand_id
1 'polypeptide(L)'
;MSSTTTEQQELADERRSIERSGRLHGAHWSVLALSLVLTFFVWQYAERQAQDKRESRFQRYSSQVAGLIQERLHKYEDALGAGVAAKHSHSQAVDLATWRRFSSALHISDKYPGINGIGVIDYVPRQQLDDYLATHRRDRPAYKVHPQHTLPFLLPITFIMPEDKNAAAIGLDVAHEANRLRAALNARDSGKAQITGPIVLVQDANKTPGFLFYAPFYRQHSETLEERRANFAGMVYAPFVVAELMRGTLEQQQRDIFLRISDGDTVLYDEFPDNHEEQGLLAEYKLNIYGREWQIATASSPSFWRNTDDSQPKIILVCALVIDAMLLLLFISLSRAHRRSFNFAQRMLASSEKNAAALTQTIDKLEQSNHQLERFAFIASHD
;
A
#
# COMPACT_ATOMS: atom_id res chain seq x y z
N MET A 1 6.42 -87.17 14.50
CA MET A 1 6.90 -86.13 15.38
C MET A 1 7.30 -84.79 14.64
N SER A 2 7.11 -84.74 13.29
CA SER A 2 7.54 -83.51 12.51
C SER A 2 6.41 -82.54 12.21
N SER A 3 5.12 -82.86 12.34
CA SER A 3 4.00 -82.02 12.04
C SER A 3 3.63 -80.99 13.14
N THR A 4 3.87 -81.36 14.42
CA THR A 4 3.52 -80.54 15.55
C THR A 4 4.45 -79.28 15.72
N THR A 5 5.69 -79.38 15.22
CA THR A 5 6.63 -78.28 15.28
C THR A 5 6.33 -77.18 14.24
N THR A 6 5.85 -77.51 13.09
CA THR A 6 5.49 -76.59 12.02
C THR A 6 4.20 -75.86 12.36
N GLU A 7 3.21 -76.51 12.92
CA GLU A 7 1.96 -75.88 13.36
C GLU A 7 2.17 -74.94 14.54
N GLN A 8 3.07 -75.25 15.48
CA GLN A 8 3.44 -74.31 16.54
C GLN A 8 4.25 -73.07 16.07
N GLN A 9 5.03 -73.25 15.01
CA GLN A 9 5.74 -72.11 14.38
C GLN A 9 4.78 -71.18 13.61
N GLU A 10 3.83 -71.74 12.86
CA GLU A 10 2.80 -70.95 12.17
C GLU A 10 1.93 -70.19 13.14
N LEU A 11 1.49 -70.79 14.24
CA LEU A 11 0.72 -70.12 15.30
C LEU A 11 1.54 -69.03 16.01
N ALA A 12 2.85 -69.23 16.19
CA ALA A 12 3.72 -68.20 16.78
C ALA A 12 3.95 -67.02 15.83
N ASP A 13 4.04 -67.26 14.53
CA ASP A 13 4.19 -66.22 13.51
C ASP A 13 2.89 -65.46 13.26
N GLU A 14 1.74 -66.16 13.28
CA GLU A 14 0.43 -65.50 13.32
C GLU A 14 0.25 -64.63 14.56
N ARG A 15 0.62 -65.09 15.75
CA ARG A 15 0.60 -64.26 16.97
C ARG A 15 1.48 -63.02 16.85
N ARG A 16 2.69 -63.14 16.30
CA ARG A 16 3.57 -61.97 16.07
C ARG A 16 3.02 -61.00 15.03
N SER A 17 2.38 -61.50 13.97
CA SER A 17 1.74 -60.68 12.95
C SER A 17 0.56 -59.89 13.53
N ILE A 18 -0.22 -60.54 14.41
CA ILE A 18 -1.38 -59.93 15.07
C ILE A 18 -0.96 -58.94 16.18
N GLU A 19 0.10 -59.20 16.91
CA GLU A 19 0.67 -58.22 17.88
C GLU A 19 1.23 -56.97 17.20
N ARG A 20 1.81 -57.10 16.01
CA ARG A 20 2.24 -55.94 15.19
C ARG A 20 1.04 -55.14 14.68
N SER A 21 -0.11 -55.76 14.44
CA SER A 21 -1.33 -55.12 13.95
C SER A 21 -2.02 -54.19 14.95
N GLY A 22 -1.72 -54.31 16.24
CA GLY A 22 -2.35 -53.51 17.33
C GLY A 22 -1.64 -52.20 17.69
N ARG A 23 -0.51 -51.87 17.09
CA ARG A 23 0.19 -50.61 17.25
C ARG A 23 -0.21 -49.64 16.15
N LEU A 24 -0.29 -48.35 16.45
CA LEU A 24 -0.32 -47.31 15.41
C LEU A 24 0.84 -47.56 14.45
N HIS A 25 0.53 -48.10 13.26
CA HIS A 25 1.55 -48.46 12.30
C HIS A 25 2.28 -47.23 11.83
N GLY A 26 3.54 -47.35 11.40
CA GLY A 26 4.31 -46.25 10.83
C GLY A 26 3.53 -45.47 9.75
N ALA A 27 2.62 -46.14 9.03
CA ALA A 27 1.73 -45.55 8.04
C ALA A 27 0.80 -44.44 8.63
N HIS A 28 0.26 -44.61 9.83
CA HIS A 28 -0.60 -43.58 10.46
C HIS A 28 0.20 -42.34 10.86
N TRP A 29 1.41 -42.54 11.36
CA TRP A 29 2.34 -41.46 11.67
C TRP A 29 2.83 -40.76 10.41
N SER A 30 3.06 -41.48 9.33
CA SER A 30 3.44 -40.89 8.03
C SER A 30 2.32 -40.01 7.45
N VAL A 31 1.04 -40.50 7.54
CA VAL A 31 -0.11 -39.71 7.10
C VAL A 31 -0.27 -38.43 7.94
N LEU A 32 -0.14 -38.54 9.27
CA LEU A 32 -0.22 -37.37 10.14
C LEU A 32 0.92 -36.36 9.87
N ALA A 33 2.16 -36.85 9.72
CA ALA A 33 3.29 -36.03 9.37
C ALA A 33 3.10 -35.33 8.02
N LEU A 34 2.60 -36.05 7.02
CA LEU A 34 2.29 -35.49 5.69
C LEU A 34 1.19 -34.41 5.78
N SER A 35 0.14 -34.65 6.59
CA SER A 35 -0.93 -33.67 6.83
C SER A 35 -0.39 -32.39 7.46
N LEU A 36 0.46 -32.50 8.50
CA LEU A 36 1.09 -31.33 9.14
C LEU A 36 2.01 -30.57 8.18
N VAL A 37 2.77 -31.27 7.34
CA VAL A 37 3.59 -30.63 6.29
C VAL A 37 2.72 -29.89 5.29
N LEU A 38 1.60 -30.50 4.86
CA LEU A 38 0.65 -29.85 3.96
C LEU A 38 0.02 -28.61 4.62
N THR A 39 -0.41 -28.73 5.87
CA THR A 39 -0.91 -27.60 6.68
C THR A 39 0.08 -26.45 6.71
N PHE A 40 1.35 -26.74 6.96
CA PHE A 40 2.41 -25.73 6.95
C PHE A 40 2.55 -25.04 5.59
N PHE A 41 2.59 -25.79 4.50
CA PHE A 41 2.69 -25.21 3.15
C PHE A 41 1.46 -24.40 2.74
N VAL A 42 0.26 -24.87 3.06
CA VAL A 42 -0.99 -24.14 2.78
C VAL A 42 -1.04 -22.83 3.58
N TRP A 43 -0.68 -22.86 4.87
CA TRP A 43 -0.59 -21.66 5.68
C TRP A 43 0.47 -20.68 5.15
N GLN A 44 1.66 -21.15 4.81
CA GLN A 44 2.74 -20.32 4.26
C GLN A 44 2.32 -19.69 2.93
N TYR A 45 1.63 -20.44 2.07
CA TYR A 45 1.08 -19.92 0.83
C TYR A 45 0.03 -18.83 1.08
N ALA A 46 -0.90 -19.05 2.01
CA ALA A 46 -1.92 -18.08 2.39
C ALA A 46 -1.30 -16.80 2.98
N GLU A 47 -0.25 -16.93 3.81
CA GLU A 47 0.47 -15.79 4.38
C GLU A 47 1.17 -14.95 3.31
N ARG A 48 1.88 -15.60 2.36
CA ARG A 48 2.49 -14.91 1.22
C ARG A 48 1.45 -14.18 0.39
N GLN A 49 0.34 -14.84 0.07
CA GLN A 49 -0.75 -14.21 -0.69
C GLN A 49 -1.36 -13.00 0.04
N ALA A 50 -1.48 -13.06 1.37
CA ALA A 50 -1.94 -11.93 2.17
C ALA A 50 -0.92 -10.77 2.16
N GLN A 51 0.38 -11.08 2.23
CA GLN A 51 1.46 -10.08 2.10
C GLN A 51 1.43 -9.39 0.73
N ASP A 52 1.37 -10.16 -0.35
CA ASP A 52 1.31 -9.63 -1.72
C ASP A 52 0.08 -8.73 -1.93
N LYS A 53 -1.07 -9.09 -1.35
CA LYS A 53 -2.28 -8.26 -1.38
C LYS A 53 -2.10 -6.95 -0.62
N ARG A 54 -1.47 -6.98 0.57
CA ARG A 54 -1.17 -5.79 1.38
C ARG A 54 -0.26 -4.84 0.62
N GLU A 55 0.84 -5.37 0.08
CA GLU A 55 1.80 -4.58 -0.69
C GLU A 55 1.15 -3.99 -1.94
N SER A 56 0.41 -4.78 -2.72
CA SER A 56 -0.31 -4.31 -3.90
C SER A 56 -1.38 -3.25 -3.56
N ARG A 57 -2.04 -3.36 -2.41
CA ARG A 57 -2.99 -2.36 -1.92
C ARG A 57 -2.27 -1.06 -1.56
N PHE A 58 -1.16 -1.17 -0.83
CA PHE A 58 -0.36 -0.02 -0.45
C PHE A 58 0.20 0.71 -1.68
N GLN A 59 0.77 -0.01 -2.65
CA GLN A 59 1.28 0.56 -3.90
C GLN A 59 0.18 1.29 -4.69
N ARG A 60 -1.04 0.75 -4.75
CA ARG A 60 -2.18 1.43 -5.39
C ARG A 60 -2.54 2.73 -4.69
N TYR A 61 -2.63 2.75 -3.35
CA TYR A 61 -2.90 3.98 -2.61
C TYR A 61 -1.80 5.03 -2.82
N SER A 62 -0.55 4.61 -2.78
CA SER A 62 0.60 5.48 -2.98
C SER A 62 0.63 6.10 -4.37
N SER A 63 0.42 5.29 -5.42
CA SER A 63 0.35 5.78 -6.80
C SER A 63 -0.87 6.66 -7.04
N GLN A 64 -2.00 6.36 -6.40
CA GLN A 64 -3.21 7.20 -6.49
C GLN A 64 -2.98 8.59 -5.89
N VAL A 65 -2.31 8.68 -4.73
CA VAL A 65 -1.97 9.98 -4.13
C VAL A 65 -1.03 10.78 -5.04
N ALA A 66 -0.01 10.14 -5.60
CA ALA A 66 0.89 10.78 -6.57
C ALA A 66 0.11 11.31 -7.80
N GLY A 67 -0.81 10.52 -8.33
CA GLY A 67 -1.69 10.92 -9.44
C GLY A 67 -2.61 12.09 -9.09
N LEU A 68 -3.19 12.12 -7.88
CA LEU A 68 -4.03 13.23 -7.42
C LEU A 68 -3.27 14.54 -7.31
N ILE A 69 -2.03 14.52 -6.83
CA ILE A 69 -1.16 15.70 -6.77
C ILE A 69 -0.92 16.23 -8.19
N GLN A 70 -0.59 15.36 -9.13
CA GLN A 70 -0.35 15.74 -10.52
C GLN A 70 -1.62 16.30 -11.18
N GLU A 71 -2.76 15.64 -11.03
CA GLU A 71 -4.05 16.12 -11.54
C GLU A 71 -4.42 17.49 -10.98
N ARG A 72 -4.17 17.69 -9.69
CA ARG A 72 -4.45 18.98 -9.06
C ARG A 72 -3.58 20.10 -9.64
N LEU A 73 -2.29 19.85 -9.85
CA LEU A 73 -1.39 20.82 -10.44
C LEU A 73 -1.75 21.13 -11.89
N HIS A 74 -2.25 20.16 -12.66
CA HIS A 74 -2.78 20.41 -14.01
C HIS A 74 -4.00 21.37 -13.98
N LYS A 75 -4.93 21.19 -13.05
CA LYS A 75 -6.07 22.13 -12.89
C LYS A 75 -5.60 23.55 -12.59
N TYR A 76 -4.47 23.70 -11.91
CA TYR A 76 -3.90 25.02 -11.63
C TYR A 76 -3.19 25.59 -12.85
N GLU A 77 -2.54 24.77 -13.66
CA GLU A 77 -2.02 25.19 -14.96
C GLU A 77 -3.14 25.72 -15.87
N ASP A 78 -4.29 25.03 -15.90
CA ASP A 78 -5.48 25.49 -16.66
C ASP A 78 -5.95 26.87 -16.20
N ALA A 79 -5.97 27.12 -14.89
CA ALA A 79 -6.32 28.43 -14.34
C ALA A 79 -5.33 29.52 -14.75
N LEU A 80 -4.01 29.22 -14.76
CA LEU A 80 -2.99 30.15 -15.27
C LEU A 80 -3.14 30.34 -16.78
N GLY A 81 -3.42 29.30 -17.55
CA GLY A 81 -3.69 29.34 -18.98
C GLY A 81 -4.90 30.24 -19.31
N ALA A 82 -5.97 30.17 -18.51
CA ALA A 82 -7.09 31.09 -18.64
C ALA A 82 -6.67 32.55 -18.40
N GLY A 83 -5.77 32.78 -17.45
CA GLY A 83 -5.17 34.11 -17.21
C GLY A 83 -4.34 34.61 -18.40
N VAL A 84 -3.53 33.73 -19.00
CA VAL A 84 -2.80 34.01 -20.24
C VAL A 84 -3.74 34.36 -21.37
N ALA A 85 -4.82 33.59 -21.58
CA ALA A 85 -5.84 33.88 -22.58
C ALA A 85 -6.52 35.23 -22.32
N ALA A 86 -6.83 35.57 -21.08
CA ALA A 86 -7.38 36.88 -20.72
C ALA A 86 -6.44 38.04 -21.06
N LYS A 87 -5.12 37.84 -20.91
CA LYS A 87 -4.12 38.85 -21.33
C LYS A 87 -4.08 39.08 -22.84
N HIS A 88 -4.33 38.03 -23.64
CA HIS A 88 -4.31 38.09 -25.11
C HIS A 88 -5.65 38.58 -25.73
N SER A 89 -6.78 38.38 -25.05
CA SER A 89 -8.11 38.66 -25.60
C SER A 89 -8.45 40.15 -25.65
N HIS A 90 -7.69 40.99 -24.99
CA HIS A 90 -7.91 42.43 -24.99
C HIS A 90 -6.93 43.10 -25.95
N SER A 91 -7.45 43.88 -26.87
CA SER A 91 -6.66 44.73 -27.82
C SER A 91 -5.86 45.83 -27.12
N GLN A 92 -6.21 46.16 -25.89
CA GLN A 92 -5.50 47.10 -25.03
C GLN A 92 -4.84 46.32 -23.86
N ALA A 93 -3.79 46.91 -23.29
CA ALA A 93 -3.16 46.34 -22.11
C ALA A 93 -4.19 46.10 -20.99
N VAL A 94 -4.21 44.88 -20.43
CA VAL A 94 -5.10 44.54 -19.31
C VAL A 94 -4.77 45.40 -18.12
N ASP A 95 -5.72 46.23 -17.70
CA ASP A 95 -5.63 47.08 -16.52
C ASP A 95 -5.99 46.33 -15.22
N LEU A 96 -5.80 46.99 -14.09
CA LEU A 96 -6.11 46.45 -12.77
C LEU A 96 -7.57 46.05 -12.61
N ALA A 97 -8.50 46.85 -13.13
CA ALA A 97 -9.93 46.61 -13.01
C ALA A 97 -10.35 45.35 -13.79
N THR A 98 -9.82 45.16 -14.99
CA THR A 98 -10.04 43.99 -15.81
C THR A 98 -9.44 42.74 -15.18
N TRP A 99 -8.21 42.80 -14.64
CA TRP A 99 -7.61 41.67 -13.93
C TRP A 99 -8.39 41.29 -12.68
N ARG A 100 -8.90 42.25 -11.93
CA ARG A 100 -9.75 42.03 -10.75
C ARG A 100 -11.05 41.31 -11.13
N ARG A 101 -11.73 41.72 -12.20
CA ARG A 101 -12.93 41.07 -12.70
C ARG A 101 -12.67 39.62 -13.13
N PHE A 102 -11.60 39.40 -13.88
CA PHE A 102 -11.18 38.06 -14.29
C PHE A 102 -10.91 37.14 -13.09
N SER A 103 -10.09 37.58 -12.15
CA SER A 103 -9.71 36.79 -10.98
C SER A 103 -10.91 36.51 -10.06
N SER A 104 -11.84 37.46 -9.92
CA SER A 104 -13.09 37.25 -9.17
C SER A 104 -13.98 36.19 -9.82
N ALA A 105 -14.05 36.14 -11.16
CA ALA A 105 -14.82 35.14 -11.89
C ALA A 105 -14.23 33.72 -11.79
N LEU A 106 -12.95 33.60 -11.52
CA LEU A 106 -12.31 32.28 -11.31
C LEU A 106 -12.67 31.65 -9.96
N HIS A 107 -13.15 32.41 -8.96
CA HIS A 107 -13.45 31.94 -7.61
C HIS A 107 -12.28 31.17 -6.98
N ILE A 108 -11.07 31.77 -7.01
CA ILE A 108 -9.82 31.10 -6.67
C ILE A 108 -9.86 30.48 -5.27
N SER A 109 -10.34 31.21 -4.28
CA SER A 109 -10.39 30.74 -2.88
C SER A 109 -11.22 29.48 -2.69
N ASP A 110 -12.26 29.31 -3.50
CA ASP A 110 -13.22 28.20 -3.37
C ASP A 110 -12.83 26.99 -4.23
N LYS A 111 -12.33 27.24 -5.45
CA LYS A 111 -12.07 26.19 -6.45
C LYS A 111 -10.64 25.68 -6.48
N TYR A 112 -9.68 26.51 -5.97
CA TYR A 112 -8.25 26.23 -6.09
C TYR A 112 -7.54 26.33 -4.74
N PRO A 113 -7.83 25.44 -3.78
CA PRO A 113 -7.18 25.45 -2.48
C PRO A 113 -5.66 25.33 -2.62
N GLY A 114 -4.94 26.11 -1.81
CA GLY A 114 -3.47 26.18 -1.86
C GLY A 114 -2.91 27.30 -2.75
N ILE A 115 -3.74 27.90 -3.63
CA ILE A 115 -3.37 29.14 -4.34
C ILE A 115 -3.62 30.34 -3.42
N ASN A 116 -2.56 31.10 -3.11
CA ASN A 116 -2.71 32.34 -2.35
C ASN A 116 -3.19 33.52 -3.19
N GLY A 117 -3.17 33.39 -4.50
CA GLY A 117 -3.64 34.40 -5.44
C GLY A 117 -3.25 34.08 -6.88
N ILE A 118 -3.80 34.84 -7.84
CA ILE A 118 -3.39 34.84 -9.23
C ILE A 118 -2.97 36.24 -9.65
N GLY A 119 -1.80 36.33 -10.29
CA GLY A 119 -1.24 37.60 -10.64
C GLY A 119 -0.56 37.62 -12.00
N VAL A 120 -0.06 38.79 -12.33
CA VAL A 120 0.72 39.07 -13.56
C VAL A 120 2.07 39.62 -13.17
N ILE A 121 3.10 39.09 -13.80
CA ILE A 121 4.46 39.59 -13.79
C ILE A 121 4.75 40.09 -15.20
N ASP A 122 5.01 41.38 -15.35
CA ASP A 122 5.37 41.96 -16.65
C ASP A 122 6.89 41.92 -16.87
N TYR A 123 7.30 41.72 -18.13
CA TYR A 123 8.70 41.90 -18.53
C TYR A 123 8.96 43.33 -18.89
N VAL A 124 9.81 43.99 -18.12
CA VAL A 124 10.08 45.44 -18.24
C VAL A 124 11.56 45.62 -18.57
N PRO A 125 11.93 46.02 -19.82
CA PRO A 125 13.27 46.49 -20.10
C PRO A 125 13.64 47.63 -19.19
N ARG A 126 14.85 47.65 -18.62
CA ARG A 126 15.25 48.68 -17.64
C ARG A 126 15.10 50.10 -18.17
N GLN A 127 15.31 50.29 -19.47
CA GLN A 127 15.15 51.60 -20.14
C GLN A 127 13.68 52.09 -20.15
N GLN A 128 12.70 51.21 -19.98
CA GLN A 128 11.26 51.51 -19.97
C GLN A 128 10.68 51.56 -18.57
N LEU A 129 11.50 51.52 -17.50
CA LEU A 129 11.03 51.47 -16.12
C LEU A 129 10.21 52.70 -15.75
N ASP A 130 10.64 53.90 -16.14
CA ASP A 130 9.97 55.16 -15.77
C ASP A 130 8.57 55.24 -16.42
N ASP A 131 8.43 54.86 -17.69
CA ASP A 131 7.14 54.82 -18.40
C ASP A 131 6.21 53.77 -17.78
N TYR A 132 6.79 52.62 -17.45
CA TYR A 132 6.06 51.56 -16.75
C TYR A 132 5.53 52.03 -15.39
N LEU A 133 6.37 52.65 -14.57
CA LEU A 133 5.97 53.22 -13.29
C LEU A 133 4.92 54.32 -13.44
N ALA A 134 5.08 55.23 -14.42
CA ALA A 134 4.11 56.27 -14.69
C ALA A 134 2.72 55.71 -15.03
N THR A 135 2.67 54.62 -15.80
CA THR A 135 1.42 53.95 -16.14
C THR A 135 0.74 53.34 -14.90
N HIS A 136 1.44 52.59 -14.08
CA HIS A 136 0.84 51.86 -12.94
C HIS A 136 0.56 52.77 -11.74
N ARG A 137 1.25 53.91 -11.61
CA ARG A 137 0.97 54.91 -10.58
C ARG A 137 -0.33 55.69 -10.80
N ARG A 138 -0.94 55.61 -11.97
CA ARG A 138 -2.28 56.17 -12.20
C ARG A 138 -3.33 55.53 -11.31
N ASP A 139 -3.25 54.21 -11.21
CA ASP A 139 -4.19 53.43 -10.39
C ASP A 139 -3.68 53.19 -8.96
N ARG A 140 -2.35 53.17 -8.76
CA ARG A 140 -1.66 52.94 -7.48
C ARG A 140 -0.53 53.94 -7.28
N PRO A 141 -0.79 55.14 -6.74
CA PRO A 141 0.23 56.19 -6.61
C PRO A 141 1.51 55.73 -5.87
N ALA A 142 1.41 54.81 -4.93
CA ALA A 142 2.53 54.28 -4.16
C ALA A 142 3.25 53.08 -4.86
N TYR A 143 2.88 52.72 -6.09
CA TYR A 143 3.50 51.61 -6.79
C TYR A 143 4.99 51.83 -7.02
N LYS A 144 5.81 50.87 -6.61
CA LYS A 144 7.26 50.87 -6.79
C LYS A 144 7.76 49.48 -7.06
N VAL A 145 8.79 49.34 -7.90
CA VAL A 145 9.48 48.05 -8.14
C VAL A 145 10.62 47.92 -7.12
N HIS A 146 10.68 46.81 -6.46
CA HIS A 146 11.66 46.49 -5.41
C HIS A 146 11.94 44.95 -5.31
N PRO A 147 13.10 44.53 -4.79
CA PRO A 147 14.30 45.33 -4.56
C PRO A 147 14.99 45.74 -5.88
N GLN A 148 15.96 46.66 -5.80
CA GLN A 148 16.76 47.02 -6.97
C GLN A 148 17.85 45.98 -7.23
N HIS A 149 18.16 45.73 -8.51
CA HIS A 149 19.24 44.87 -8.98
C HIS A 149 19.83 45.41 -10.30
N THR A 150 20.87 44.80 -10.86
CA THR A 150 21.62 45.32 -12.02
C THR A 150 21.28 44.68 -13.36
N LEU A 151 20.33 43.75 -13.41
CA LEU A 151 19.94 43.07 -14.68
C LEU A 151 19.38 44.10 -15.69
N PRO A 152 19.49 43.87 -17.01
CA PRO A 152 19.00 44.77 -18.04
C PRO A 152 17.46 44.82 -18.15
N PHE A 153 16.75 44.00 -17.41
CA PHE A 153 15.29 43.90 -17.35
C PHE A 153 14.84 43.67 -15.92
N LEU A 154 13.57 43.91 -15.68
CA LEU A 154 12.87 43.63 -14.43
C LEU A 154 11.67 42.70 -14.71
N LEU A 155 11.25 41.94 -13.66
CA LEU A 155 10.07 41.08 -13.66
C LEU A 155 9.18 41.41 -12.46
N PRO A 156 8.63 42.66 -12.42
CA PRO A 156 7.80 43.09 -11.28
C PRO A 156 6.45 42.40 -11.26
N ILE A 157 5.97 42.05 -10.07
CA ILE A 157 4.58 41.68 -9.84
C ILE A 157 3.71 42.92 -10.03
N THR A 158 3.01 42.96 -11.16
CA THR A 158 2.15 44.09 -11.54
C THR A 158 0.81 44.00 -10.84
N PHE A 159 0.18 42.84 -10.90
CA PHE A 159 -1.11 42.53 -10.29
C PHE A 159 -1.03 41.23 -9.53
N ILE A 160 -1.79 41.14 -8.43
CA ILE A 160 -2.11 39.88 -7.76
C ILE A 160 -3.45 40.03 -7.02
N MET A 161 -4.32 39.04 -7.15
CA MET A 161 -5.64 39.00 -6.51
C MET A 161 -5.80 37.73 -5.68
N PRO A 162 -6.39 37.80 -4.48
CA PRO A 162 -6.88 38.99 -3.81
C PRO A 162 -5.72 39.91 -3.33
N GLU A 163 -5.92 41.23 -3.46
CA GLU A 163 -4.88 42.20 -3.23
C GLU A 163 -4.56 42.42 -1.74
N ASP A 164 -5.58 42.36 -0.90
CA ASP A 164 -5.47 42.55 0.56
C ASP A 164 -4.52 41.51 1.19
N LYS A 165 -4.60 40.26 0.78
CA LYS A 165 -3.73 39.18 1.27
C LYS A 165 -2.33 39.17 0.67
N ASN A 166 -2.13 39.88 -0.45
CA ASN A 166 -0.91 39.82 -1.26
C ASN A 166 -0.24 41.18 -1.42
N ALA A 167 -0.61 42.18 -0.63
CA ALA A 167 -0.11 43.57 -0.75
C ALA A 167 1.44 43.66 -0.71
N ALA A 168 2.09 42.82 0.12
CA ALA A 168 3.55 42.77 0.23
C ALA A 168 4.26 42.27 -1.05
N ALA A 169 3.55 41.55 -1.92
CA ALA A 169 4.11 41.04 -3.18
C ALA A 169 3.99 42.03 -4.34
N ILE A 170 3.15 43.07 -4.21
CA ILE A 170 2.93 44.03 -5.29
C ILE A 170 4.20 44.84 -5.52
N GLY A 171 4.70 44.88 -6.76
CA GLY A 171 5.92 45.53 -7.15
C GLY A 171 7.20 44.76 -6.81
N LEU A 172 7.09 43.60 -6.16
CA LEU A 172 8.24 42.73 -5.96
C LEU A 172 8.79 42.25 -7.32
N ASP A 173 10.07 42.54 -7.54
CA ASP A 173 10.77 42.07 -8.75
C ASP A 173 11.29 40.64 -8.52
N VAL A 174 10.68 39.67 -9.16
CA VAL A 174 11.08 38.25 -9.00
C VAL A 174 12.46 37.98 -9.62
N ALA A 175 12.98 38.83 -10.46
CA ALA A 175 14.30 38.68 -11.06
C ALA A 175 15.45 38.93 -10.06
N HIS A 176 15.20 39.51 -8.89
CA HIS A 176 16.23 39.75 -7.88
C HIS A 176 16.75 38.48 -7.22
N GLU A 177 15.95 37.38 -7.23
CA GLU A 177 16.26 36.13 -6.56
C GLU A 177 16.50 35.01 -7.60
N ALA A 178 17.65 34.37 -7.49
CA ALA A 178 18.16 33.43 -8.50
C ALA A 178 17.23 32.25 -8.81
N ASN A 179 16.57 31.70 -7.80
CA ASN A 179 15.65 30.56 -7.97
C ASN A 179 14.40 30.97 -8.76
N ARG A 180 13.80 32.12 -8.41
CA ARG A 180 12.64 32.72 -9.10
C ARG A 180 12.98 33.08 -10.54
N LEU A 181 14.14 33.73 -10.74
CA LEU A 181 14.62 34.13 -12.05
C LEU A 181 14.85 32.91 -12.97
N ARG A 182 15.48 31.85 -12.46
CA ARG A 182 15.73 30.60 -13.23
C ARG A 182 14.44 30.01 -13.76
N ALA A 183 13.43 29.86 -12.91
CA ALA A 183 12.13 29.33 -13.30
C ALA A 183 11.42 30.24 -14.33
N ALA A 184 11.51 31.57 -14.16
CA ALA A 184 10.95 32.55 -15.09
C ALA A 184 11.61 32.48 -16.49
N LEU A 185 12.94 32.37 -16.55
CA LEU A 185 13.67 32.20 -17.81
C LEU A 185 13.39 30.85 -18.47
N ASN A 186 13.26 29.79 -17.68
CA ASN A 186 12.87 28.47 -18.19
C ASN A 186 11.45 28.49 -18.78
N ALA A 187 10.50 29.15 -18.11
CA ALA A 187 9.14 29.35 -18.63
C ALA A 187 9.18 30.11 -19.97
N ARG A 188 9.88 31.25 -20.01
CA ARG A 188 10.07 32.06 -21.23
C ARG A 188 10.64 31.21 -22.38
N ASP A 189 11.73 30.46 -22.11
CA ASP A 189 12.48 29.76 -23.16
C ASP A 189 11.79 28.49 -23.63
N SER A 190 11.08 27.78 -22.75
CA SER A 190 10.33 26.57 -23.10
C SER A 190 8.94 26.85 -23.71
N GLY A 191 8.35 27.99 -23.43
CA GLY A 191 6.96 28.28 -23.76
C GLY A 191 5.94 27.49 -22.91
N LYS A 192 6.39 26.78 -21.89
CA LYS A 192 5.58 25.93 -21.03
C LYS A 192 5.55 26.49 -19.61
N ALA A 193 4.50 26.13 -18.89
CA ALA A 193 4.41 26.46 -17.47
C ALA A 193 5.60 25.84 -16.69
N GLN A 194 6.09 26.56 -15.67
CA GLN A 194 7.22 26.16 -14.83
C GLN A 194 6.97 26.53 -13.39
N ILE A 195 7.53 25.77 -12.45
CA ILE A 195 7.52 26.14 -11.02
C ILE A 195 8.92 26.50 -10.54
N THR A 196 8.98 27.37 -9.55
CA THR A 196 10.24 27.65 -8.83
C THR A 196 10.64 26.44 -7.98
N GLY A 197 11.92 26.32 -7.63
CA GLY A 197 12.27 25.51 -6.47
C GLY A 197 11.64 26.06 -5.18
N PRO A 198 11.90 25.42 -4.04
CA PRO A 198 11.33 25.84 -2.75
C PRO A 198 11.65 27.31 -2.42
N ILE A 199 10.64 28.05 -2.03
CA ILE A 199 10.74 29.43 -1.55
C ILE A 199 9.85 29.62 -0.32
N VAL A 200 10.11 30.70 0.41
CA VAL A 200 9.16 31.24 1.38
C VAL A 200 8.46 32.44 0.73
N LEU A 201 7.13 32.43 0.77
CA LEU A 201 6.35 33.55 0.22
C LEU A 201 6.45 34.75 1.11
N VAL A 202 6.62 35.97 0.53
CA VAL A 202 6.77 37.19 1.30
C VAL A 202 5.53 37.58 2.13
N GLN A 203 4.37 37.06 1.76
CA GLN A 203 3.08 37.22 2.44
C GLN A 203 2.76 36.11 3.45
N ASP A 204 3.60 35.05 3.55
CA ASP A 204 3.38 33.97 4.49
C ASP A 204 4.09 34.23 5.83
N ALA A 205 3.30 34.55 6.85
CA ALA A 205 3.81 34.80 8.21
C ALA A 205 4.39 33.53 8.86
N ASN A 206 3.93 32.35 8.48
CA ASN A 206 4.36 31.05 9.03
C ASN A 206 5.68 30.57 8.41
N LYS A 207 6.16 31.23 7.36
CA LYS A 207 7.39 30.89 6.62
C LYS A 207 7.39 29.41 6.13
N THR A 208 6.23 28.92 5.75
CA THR A 208 6.08 27.55 5.24
C THR A 208 6.65 27.42 3.83
N PRO A 209 7.14 26.24 3.44
CA PRO A 209 7.61 26.00 2.09
C PRO A 209 6.52 26.23 1.04
N GLY A 210 6.87 26.96 0.00
CA GLY A 210 6.00 27.27 -1.12
C GLY A 210 6.76 27.30 -2.42
N PHE A 211 6.07 27.61 -3.51
CA PHE A 211 6.63 27.84 -4.83
C PHE A 211 5.79 28.84 -5.61
N LEU A 212 6.35 29.40 -6.67
CA LEU A 212 5.60 30.17 -7.66
C LEU A 212 5.40 29.31 -8.90
N PHE A 213 4.18 29.35 -9.43
CA PHE A 213 3.84 28.67 -10.68
C PHE A 213 3.72 29.74 -11.76
N TYR A 214 4.46 29.61 -12.85
CA TYR A 214 4.58 30.58 -13.93
C TYR A 214 4.01 30.01 -15.22
N ALA A 215 3.14 30.75 -15.91
CA ALA A 215 2.69 30.49 -17.27
C ALA A 215 3.11 31.68 -18.15
N PRO A 216 4.03 31.52 -19.10
CA PRO A 216 4.55 32.63 -19.89
C PRO A 216 3.53 33.11 -20.92
N PHE A 217 3.58 34.42 -21.23
CA PHE A 217 2.85 34.97 -22.37
C PHE A 217 3.75 35.89 -23.21
N TYR A 218 3.40 36.04 -24.48
CA TYR A 218 4.22 36.71 -25.47
C TYR A 218 3.39 37.75 -26.21
N ARG A 219 4.06 38.77 -26.78
CA ARG A 219 3.40 39.82 -27.55
C ARG A 219 2.79 39.29 -28.87
N GLN A 220 3.41 38.27 -29.43
CA GLN A 220 3.04 37.60 -30.68
C GLN A 220 3.22 36.10 -30.53
N HIS A 221 2.58 35.32 -31.40
CA HIS A 221 2.81 33.89 -31.47
C HIS A 221 4.31 33.61 -31.71
N SER A 222 4.90 32.69 -30.97
CA SER A 222 6.34 32.47 -30.91
C SER A 222 6.64 30.97 -30.79
N GLU A 223 7.17 30.37 -31.86
CA GLU A 223 7.46 28.94 -31.92
C GLU A 223 8.92 28.62 -31.64
N THR A 224 9.83 29.49 -32.09
CA THR A 224 11.25 29.30 -31.86
C THR A 224 11.73 29.92 -30.54
N LEU A 225 12.90 29.51 -30.08
CA LEU A 225 13.51 30.04 -28.88
C LEU A 225 13.80 31.55 -29.00
N GLU A 226 14.32 31.94 -30.17
CA GLU A 226 14.62 33.35 -30.50
C GLU A 226 13.36 34.21 -30.48
N GLU A 227 12.31 33.74 -31.11
CA GLU A 227 11.00 34.44 -31.08
C GLU A 227 10.44 34.57 -29.67
N ARG A 228 10.48 33.47 -28.88
CA ARG A 228 10.04 33.51 -27.49
C ARG A 228 10.81 34.55 -26.68
N ARG A 229 12.11 34.62 -26.83
CA ARG A 229 12.93 35.62 -26.15
C ARG A 229 12.65 37.05 -26.59
N ALA A 230 12.47 37.25 -27.90
CA ALA A 230 12.18 38.58 -28.46
C ALA A 230 10.77 39.08 -28.11
N ASN A 231 9.79 38.20 -28.10
CA ASN A 231 8.39 38.51 -27.87
C ASN A 231 7.93 38.38 -26.42
N PHE A 232 8.80 37.94 -25.51
CA PHE A 232 8.42 37.75 -24.12
C PHE A 232 7.81 39.02 -23.52
N ALA A 233 6.60 38.92 -23.00
CA ALA A 233 5.87 40.04 -22.42
C ALA A 233 5.69 39.89 -20.92
N GLY A 234 5.80 38.66 -20.38
CA GLY A 234 5.66 38.40 -18.97
C GLY A 234 5.08 37.02 -18.67
N MET A 235 4.52 36.89 -17.49
CA MET A 235 3.95 35.63 -17.00
C MET A 235 2.67 35.90 -16.21
N VAL A 236 1.67 35.04 -16.37
CA VAL A 236 0.65 34.84 -15.33
C VAL A 236 1.25 33.90 -14.29
N TYR A 237 1.01 34.21 -13.02
CA TYR A 237 1.62 33.43 -11.94
C TYR A 237 0.65 33.21 -10.78
N ALA A 238 0.92 32.16 -10.01
CA ALA A 238 0.25 31.91 -8.75
C ALA A 238 1.27 31.49 -7.67
N PRO A 239 1.24 32.10 -6.48
CA PRO A 239 1.99 31.64 -5.33
C PRO A 239 1.25 30.53 -4.60
N PHE A 240 1.98 29.46 -4.26
CA PHE A 240 1.47 28.28 -3.56
C PHE A 240 2.16 28.09 -2.23
N VAL A 241 1.37 27.74 -1.21
CA VAL A 241 1.84 27.15 0.04
C VAL A 241 1.58 25.65 -0.04
N VAL A 242 2.65 24.82 0.03
CA VAL A 242 2.54 23.37 -0.21
C VAL A 242 1.64 22.70 0.82
N ALA A 243 1.70 23.08 2.09
CA ALA A 243 0.84 22.56 3.13
C ALA A 243 -0.66 22.79 2.85
N GLU A 244 -1.03 23.98 2.34
CA GLU A 244 -2.42 24.30 1.97
C GLU A 244 -2.86 23.52 0.71
N LEU A 245 -1.95 23.38 -0.26
CA LEU A 245 -2.19 22.56 -1.45
C LEU A 245 -2.47 21.11 -1.08
N MET A 246 -1.68 20.53 -0.18
CA MET A 246 -1.86 19.15 0.26
C MET A 246 -3.13 18.99 1.08
N ARG A 247 -3.41 19.90 2.01
CA ARG A 247 -4.65 19.91 2.79
C ARG A 247 -5.87 19.91 1.86
N GLY A 248 -5.97 20.83 0.92
CA GLY A 248 -7.07 20.91 -0.03
C GLY A 248 -7.18 19.73 -1.00
N THR A 249 -6.06 19.03 -1.27
CA THR A 249 -6.03 17.87 -2.17
C THR A 249 -6.39 16.56 -1.46
N LEU A 250 -6.00 16.41 -0.20
CA LEU A 250 -5.93 15.15 0.50
C LEU A 250 -6.94 15.01 1.66
N GLU A 251 -7.46 16.13 2.20
CA GLU A 251 -8.42 16.10 3.34
C GLU A 251 -9.76 15.43 3.03
N GLN A 252 -10.17 15.41 1.77
CA GLN A 252 -11.45 14.79 1.36
C GLN A 252 -11.40 13.26 1.31
N GLN A 253 -10.23 12.65 1.52
CA GLN A 253 -10.06 11.20 1.48
C GLN A 253 -9.53 10.70 2.82
N GLN A 254 -10.20 9.72 3.42
CA GLN A 254 -9.66 8.95 4.55
C GLN A 254 -8.43 8.18 4.04
N ARG A 255 -7.25 8.73 4.29
CA ARG A 255 -6.00 8.15 3.82
C ARG A 255 -5.44 7.17 4.85
N ASP A 256 -5.14 5.99 4.37
CA ASP A 256 -4.46 4.96 5.17
C ASP A 256 -2.92 5.05 5.04
N ILE A 257 -2.39 6.18 4.53
CA ILE A 257 -0.96 6.39 4.31
C ILE A 257 -0.52 7.78 4.77
N PHE A 258 0.72 7.88 5.22
CA PHE A 258 1.44 9.14 5.43
C PHE A 258 2.14 9.57 4.14
N LEU A 259 2.36 10.85 3.98
CA LEU A 259 2.97 11.46 2.81
C LEU A 259 4.13 12.38 3.21
N ARG A 260 5.25 12.28 2.49
CA ARG A 260 6.34 13.25 2.51
C ARG A 260 6.66 13.66 1.08
N ILE A 261 6.82 14.95 0.84
CA ILE A 261 7.19 15.52 -0.46
C ILE A 261 8.46 16.33 -0.28
N SER A 262 9.44 16.09 -1.14
CA SER A 262 10.69 16.85 -1.17
C SER A 262 11.06 17.28 -2.59
N ASP A 263 11.78 18.39 -2.69
CA ASP A 263 12.38 18.92 -3.91
C ASP A 263 13.89 19.06 -3.66
N GLY A 264 14.67 18.11 -4.18
CA GLY A 264 16.06 17.92 -3.79
C GLY A 264 16.17 17.65 -2.29
N ASP A 265 17.02 18.38 -1.59
CA ASP A 265 17.24 18.23 -0.14
C ASP A 265 16.20 18.97 0.72
N THR A 266 15.25 19.67 0.11
CA THR A 266 14.25 20.47 0.84
C THR A 266 12.95 19.71 1.00
N VAL A 267 12.53 19.47 2.24
CA VAL A 267 11.21 18.91 2.54
C VAL A 267 10.16 20.00 2.38
N LEU A 268 9.20 19.76 1.50
CA LEU A 268 8.09 20.66 1.19
C LEU A 268 6.86 20.37 2.07
N TYR A 269 6.64 19.09 2.36
CA TYR A 269 5.51 18.62 3.17
C TYR A 269 5.88 17.32 3.86
N ASP A 270 5.50 17.16 5.13
CA ASP A 270 5.82 15.98 5.91
C ASP A 270 4.70 15.62 6.88
N GLU A 271 4.21 14.40 6.79
CA GLU A 271 3.25 13.78 7.70
C GLU A 271 3.87 12.60 8.47
N PHE A 272 5.15 12.28 8.24
CA PHE A 272 5.76 11.14 8.87
C PHE A 272 5.95 11.41 10.37
N PRO A 273 5.51 10.50 11.23
CA PRO A 273 5.82 10.60 12.66
C PRO A 273 7.32 10.38 12.92
N ASP A 274 7.85 11.01 13.99
CA ASP A 274 9.27 10.99 14.34
C ASP A 274 9.86 9.56 14.49
N ASN A 275 9.03 8.56 14.81
CA ASN A 275 9.44 7.16 15.06
C ASN A 275 9.03 6.19 13.93
N HIS A 276 8.91 6.67 12.70
CA HIS A 276 8.29 5.89 11.62
C HIS A 276 9.19 4.79 11.01
N GLU A 277 10.49 4.80 11.26
CA GLU A 277 11.46 3.96 10.53
C GLU A 277 11.38 2.45 10.81
N GLU A 278 10.64 1.97 11.81
CA GLU A 278 10.81 0.59 12.28
C GLU A 278 9.83 -0.46 11.75
N GLN A 279 8.64 -0.16 11.19
CA GLN A 279 7.65 -1.23 10.88
C GLN A 279 6.65 -0.97 9.74
N GLY A 280 6.87 -0.04 8.84
CA GLY A 280 5.89 0.32 7.80
C GLY A 280 6.27 -0.11 6.38
N LEU A 281 5.25 -0.28 5.52
CA LEU A 281 5.47 -0.32 4.07
C LEU A 281 5.85 1.08 3.60
N LEU A 282 6.89 1.17 2.77
CA LEU A 282 7.40 2.41 2.19
C LEU A 282 7.35 2.32 0.66
N ALA A 283 7.01 3.43 0.01
CA ALA A 283 7.14 3.56 -1.43
C ALA A 283 7.60 4.97 -1.79
N GLU A 284 8.44 5.07 -2.80
CA GLU A 284 8.98 6.33 -3.30
C GLU A 284 8.68 6.48 -4.78
N TYR A 285 8.27 7.68 -5.17
CA TYR A 285 7.97 8.05 -6.54
C TYR A 285 8.69 9.34 -6.90
N LYS A 286 9.20 9.41 -8.12
CA LYS A 286 9.74 10.63 -8.68
C LYS A 286 8.75 11.20 -9.68
N LEU A 287 8.30 12.42 -9.45
CA LEU A 287 7.40 13.13 -10.35
C LEU A 287 8.09 14.33 -10.97
N ASN A 288 8.06 14.39 -12.29
CA ASN A 288 8.47 15.60 -13.02
C ASN A 288 7.31 16.62 -12.99
N ILE A 289 7.47 17.65 -12.19
CA ILE A 289 6.48 18.69 -11.94
C ILE A 289 7.00 20.02 -12.52
N TYR A 290 6.55 20.38 -13.72
CA TYR A 290 6.80 21.69 -14.36
C TYR A 290 8.25 22.16 -14.25
N GLY A 291 9.19 21.33 -14.67
CA GLY A 291 10.62 21.60 -14.67
C GLY A 291 11.36 21.30 -13.35
N ARG A 292 10.67 20.70 -12.36
CA ARG A 292 11.26 20.21 -11.11
C ARG A 292 11.01 18.70 -10.96
N GLU A 293 11.92 18.01 -10.30
CA GLU A 293 11.71 16.60 -9.88
C GLU A 293 11.37 16.57 -8.40
N TRP A 294 10.11 16.26 -8.10
CA TRP A 294 9.67 16.03 -6.73
C TRP A 294 9.81 14.56 -6.36
N GLN A 295 10.29 14.31 -5.16
CA GLN A 295 10.31 13.00 -4.55
C GLN A 295 9.10 12.88 -3.61
N ILE A 296 8.26 11.89 -3.88
CA ILE A 296 7.07 11.59 -3.08
C ILE A 296 7.32 10.29 -2.36
N ALA A 297 7.54 10.36 -1.06
CA ALA A 297 7.63 9.20 -0.19
C ALA A 297 6.30 8.98 0.51
N THR A 298 5.83 7.75 0.53
CA THR A 298 4.62 7.34 1.24
C THR A 298 4.94 6.23 2.21
N ALA A 299 4.22 6.22 3.33
CA ALA A 299 4.37 5.23 4.37
C ALA A 299 3.01 4.74 4.86
N SER A 300 2.91 3.46 5.23
CA SER A 300 1.66 2.91 5.78
C SER A 300 1.36 3.51 7.15
N SER A 301 0.10 3.94 7.34
CA SER A 301 -0.36 4.47 8.63
C SER A 301 -0.91 3.36 9.54
N PRO A 302 -1.11 3.60 10.84
CA PRO A 302 -1.79 2.65 11.73
C PRO A 302 -3.21 2.28 11.27
N SER A 303 -3.91 3.18 10.57
CA SER A 303 -5.23 2.90 9.99
C SER A 303 -5.15 1.91 8.84
N PHE A 304 -4.08 1.94 8.02
CA PHE A 304 -3.85 0.96 6.97
C PHE A 304 -3.86 -0.47 7.53
N TRP A 305 -3.14 -0.70 8.63
CA TRP A 305 -3.06 -2.02 9.27
C TRP A 305 -4.38 -2.44 9.91
N ARG A 306 -5.12 -1.52 10.55
CA ARG A 306 -6.44 -1.81 11.11
C ARG A 306 -7.49 -2.14 10.05
N ASN A 307 -7.41 -1.48 8.90
CA ASN A 307 -8.35 -1.66 7.78
C ASN A 307 -7.96 -2.81 6.83
N THR A 308 -6.84 -3.49 7.11
CA THR A 308 -6.38 -4.64 6.34
C THR A 308 -6.81 -5.91 7.06
N ASP A 309 -7.63 -6.73 6.40
CA ASP A 309 -8.10 -8.00 6.95
C ASP A 309 -6.99 -9.08 6.87
N ASP A 310 -6.35 -9.34 8.01
CA ASP A 310 -5.31 -10.36 8.18
C ASP A 310 -5.88 -11.68 8.73
N SER A 311 -7.19 -11.85 8.73
CA SER A 311 -7.84 -13.03 9.34
C SER A 311 -7.71 -14.29 8.48
N GLN A 312 -7.63 -14.19 7.16
CA GLN A 312 -7.62 -15.34 6.25
C GLN A 312 -6.52 -16.38 6.54
N PRO A 313 -5.23 -16.03 6.64
CA PRO A 313 -4.18 -17.03 6.95
C PRO A 313 -4.37 -17.68 8.31
N LYS A 314 -4.84 -16.92 9.30
CA LYS A 314 -5.11 -17.40 10.67
C LYS A 314 -6.28 -18.39 10.69
N ILE A 315 -7.36 -18.09 9.97
CA ILE A 315 -8.53 -18.98 9.84
C ILE A 315 -8.10 -20.28 9.15
N ILE A 316 -7.36 -20.19 8.05
CA ILE A 316 -6.85 -21.37 7.34
C ILE A 316 -6.00 -22.25 8.26
N LEU A 317 -5.08 -21.65 9.03
CA LEU A 317 -4.25 -22.38 9.98
C LEU A 317 -5.08 -23.07 11.06
N VAL A 318 -6.03 -22.36 11.66
CA VAL A 318 -6.90 -22.93 12.71
C VAL A 318 -7.75 -24.07 12.15
N CYS A 319 -8.36 -23.91 10.99
CA CYS A 319 -9.15 -24.96 10.35
C CYS A 319 -8.30 -26.20 10.02
N ALA A 320 -7.10 -26.00 9.48
CA ALA A 320 -6.19 -27.10 9.16
C ALA A 320 -5.72 -27.84 10.42
N LEU A 321 -5.38 -27.14 11.50
CA LEU A 321 -5.02 -27.75 12.78
C LEU A 321 -6.20 -28.52 13.42
N VAL A 322 -7.43 -28.05 13.25
CA VAL A 322 -8.61 -28.79 13.69
C VAL A 322 -8.76 -30.10 12.90
N ILE A 323 -8.54 -30.07 11.59
CA ILE A 323 -8.55 -31.28 10.74
C ILE A 323 -7.46 -32.26 11.18
N ASP A 324 -6.23 -31.80 11.43
CA ASP A 324 -5.12 -32.62 11.91
C ASP A 324 -5.45 -33.27 13.28
N ALA A 325 -6.07 -32.51 14.17
CA ALA A 325 -6.53 -33.01 15.48
C ALA A 325 -7.63 -34.09 15.32
N MET A 326 -8.59 -33.88 14.41
CA MET A 326 -9.63 -34.87 14.11
C MET A 326 -9.04 -36.14 13.53
N LEU A 327 -8.06 -36.06 12.63
CA LEU A 327 -7.33 -37.19 12.08
C LEU A 327 -6.61 -37.98 13.19
N LEU A 328 -5.94 -37.29 14.11
CA LEU A 328 -5.29 -37.91 15.25
C LEU A 328 -6.27 -38.67 16.13
N LEU A 329 -7.41 -38.02 16.47
CA LEU A 329 -8.48 -38.65 17.26
C LEU A 329 -9.06 -39.87 16.57
N LEU A 330 -9.27 -39.81 15.23
CA LEU A 330 -9.72 -40.93 14.43
C LEU A 330 -8.73 -42.09 14.50
N PHE A 331 -7.44 -41.86 14.32
CA PHE A 331 -6.42 -42.87 14.40
C PHE A 331 -6.32 -43.52 15.81
N ILE A 332 -6.45 -42.70 16.87
CA ILE A 332 -6.51 -43.22 18.24
C ILE A 332 -7.75 -44.08 18.43
N SER A 333 -8.91 -43.67 17.94
CA SER A 333 -10.17 -44.41 18.03
C SER A 333 -10.08 -45.74 17.29
N LEU A 334 -9.60 -45.72 16.04
CA LEU A 334 -9.36 -46.95 15.24
C LEU A 334 -8.39 -47.91 15.94
N SER A 335 -7.29 -47.41 16.47
CA SER A 335 -6.31 -48.21 17.21
C SER A 335 -6.92 -48.85 18.46
N ARG A 336 -7.75 -48.11 19.21
CA ARG A 336 -8.47 -48.65 20.38
C ARG A 336 -9.51 -49.69 19.97
N ALA A 337 -10.27 -49.48 18.90
CA ALA A 337 -11.25 -50.42 18.39
C ALA A 337 -10.55 -51.72 17.94
N HIS A 338 -9.44 -51.60 17.22
CA HIS A 338 -8.68 -52.75 16.76
C HIS A 338 -8.11 -53.59 17.93
N ARG A 339 -7.56 -52.95 18.96
CA ARG A 339 -7.11 -53.63 20.18
C ARG A 339 -8.26 -54.33 20.93
N ARG A 340 -9.46 -53.74 20.99
CA ARG A 340 -10.63 -54.36 21.63
C ARG A 340 -11.08 -55.62 20.86
N SER A 341 -11.17 -55.51 19.54
CA SER A 341 -11.52 -56.67 18.68
C SER A 341 -10.51 -57.78 18.82
N PHE A 342 -9.22 -57.47 18.85
CA PHE A 342 -8.15 -58.44 19.04
C PHE A 342 -8.23 -59.15 20.41
N ASN A 343 -8.40 -58.40 21.49
CA ASN A 343 -8.55 -58.97 22.83
C ASN A 343 -9.81 -59.85 22.96
N PHE A 344 -10.89 -59.49 22.25
CA PHE A 344 -12.10 -60.30 22.19
C PHE A 344 -11.84 -61.62 21.45
N ALA A 345 -11.20 -61.56 20.29
CA ALA A 345 -10.84 -62.76 19.52
C ALA A 345 -9.93 -63.72 20.30
N GLN A 346 -8.93 -63.20 21.03
CA GLN A 346 -8.07 -64.01 21.90
C GLN A 346 -8.85 -64.68 23.05
N ARG A 347 -9.81 -63.99 23.67
CA ARG A 347 -10.65 -64.58 24.73
C ARG A 347 -11.55 -65.67 24.18
N MET A 348 -12.09 -65.50 22.98
CA MET A 348 -12.91 -66.50 22.29
C MET A 348 -12.10 -67.75 21.96
N LEU A 349 -10.86 -67.59 21.42
CA LEU A 349 -9.95 -68.67 21.16
C LEU A 349 -9.60 -69.45 22.44
N ALA A 350 -9.21 -68.73 23.51
CA ALA A 350 -8.89 -69.38 24.80
C ALA A 350 -10.10 -70.07 25.43
N SER A 351 -11.31 -69.57 25.25
CA SER A 351 -12.57 -70.25 25.66
C SER A 351 -12.83 -71.46 24.86
N SER A 352 -12.63 -71.44 23.52
CA SER A 352 -12.77 -72.59 22.61
C SER A 352 -11.79 -73.68 22.95
N GLU A 353 -10.51 -73.37 23.20
CA GLU A 353 -9.47 -74.30 23.64
C GLU A 353 -9.85 -75.01 24.97
N LYS A 354 -10.33 -74.20 25.96
CA LYS A 354 -10.84 -74.80 27.21
C LYS A 354 -12.02 -75.77 27.02
N ASN A 355 -12.95 -75.40 26.14
CA ASN A 355 -14.12 -76.23 25.83
C ASN A 355 -13.70 -77.46 25.09
N ALA A 356 -12.76 -77.43 24.15
CA ALA A 356 -12.21 -78.58 23.48
C ALA A 356 -11.47 -79.52 24.46
N ALA A 357 -10.65 -78.99 25.36
CA ALA A 357 -9.99 -79.81 26.39
C ALA A 357 -10.97 -80.49 27.36
N ALA A 358 -12.04 -79.74 27.77
CA ALA A 358 -13.09 -80.31 28.60
C ALA A 358 -13.91 -81.41 27.90
N LEU A 359 -14.15 -81.21 26.58
CA LEU A 359 -14.79 -82.25 25.74
C LEU A 359 -13.92 -83.49 25.63
N THR A 360 -12.64 -83.38 25.35
CA THR A 360 -11.70 -84.51 25.29
C THR A 360 -11.67 -85.26 26.63
N GLN A 361 -11.56 -84.50 27.76
CA GLN A 361 -11.60 -85.16 29.07
C GLN A 361 -12.91 -85.91 29.34
N THR A 362 -14.03 -85.40 28.80
CA THR A 362 -15.33 -85.99 28.99
C THR A 362 -15.43 -87.25 28.08
N ILE A 363 -14.86 -87.26 26.89
CA ILE A 363 -14.77 -88.42 26.01
C ILE A 363 -13.90 -89.52 26.69
N ASP A 364 -12.73 -89.19 27.20
CA ASP A 364 -11.86 -90.10 27.89
C ASP A 364 -12.56 -90.79 29.11
N LYS A 365 -13.33 -90.03 29.86
CA LYS A 365 -14.14 -90.56 30.98
C LYS A 365 -15.24 -91.49 30.52
N LEU A 366 -15.89 -91.17 29.42
CA LEU A 366 -16.93 -91.95 28.82
C LEU A 366 -16.37 -93.25 28.29
N GLU A 367 -15.22 -93.24 27.61
CA GLU A 367 -14.51 -94.45 27.16
C GLU A 367 -14.12 -95.34 28.35
N GLN A 368 -13.58 -94.73 29.41
CA GLN A 368 -13.23 -95.43 30.62
C GLN A 368 -14.44 -96.07 31.28
N SER A 369 -15.56 -95.37 31.36
CA SER A 369 -16.83 -95.91 31.88
C SER A 369 -17.38 -97.01 30.99
N ASN A 370 -17.30 -96.85 29.65
CA ASN A 370 -17.72 -97.88 28.72
C ASN A 370 -16.86 -99.18 28.85
N HIS A 371 -15.56 -99.03 28.95
CA HIS A 371 -14.68 -100.17 29.26
C HIS A 371 -14.99 -100.88 30.58
N GLN A 372 -15.37 -100.15 31.59
CA GLN A 372 -15.81 -100.70 32.86
C GLN A 372 -17.15 -101.47 32.72
N LEU A 373 -18.08 -100.87 31.98
CA LEU A 373 -19.36 -101.56 31.67
C LEU A 373 -19.19 -102.82 30.88
N GLU A 374 -18.31 -102.83 29.83
CA GLU A 374 -17.98 -104.05 29.06
C GLU A 374 -17.34 -105.10 29.96
N ARG A 375 -16.42 -104.70 30.87
CA ARG A 375 -15.88 -105.69 31.84
C ARG A 375 -16.93 -106.22 32.78
N PHE A 376 -17.85 -105.37 33.28
CA PHE A 376 -18.97 -105.87 34.10
C PHE A 376 -19.91 -106.81 33.31
N ALA A 377 -20.25 -106.43 32.09
CA ALA A 377 -21.06 -107.31 31.22
C ALA A 377 -20.40 -108.60 30.88
N PHE A 378 -19.04 -108.59 30.67
CA PHE A 378 -18.28 -109.85 30.42
C PHE A 378 -18.27 -110.70 31.66
N ILE A 379 -18.10 -110.22 32.85
CA ILE A 379 -18.11 -110.94 34.13
C ILE A 379 -19.51 -111.48 34.41
N ALA A 380 -20.55 -110.66 34.17
CA ALA A 380 -21.96 -111.12 34.40
C ALA A 380 -22.48 -112.11 33.38
N SER A 381 -21.78 -112.29 32.27
CA SER A 381 -22.17 -113.30 31.24
C SER A 381 -21.43 -114.64 31.33
N HIS A 382 -20.45 -114.77 32.31
CA HIS A 382 -19.64 -115.94 32.48
C HIS A 382 -19.87 -116.65 33.84
N ASP A 383 -20.80 -116.15 34.69
CA ASP A 383 -21.38 -116.90 35.78
C ASP A 383 -22.78 -117.42 35.33
#